data_b12e6656eb8a07b994f1126deb13cfb8
#
_entry.id   b12e6656eb8a07b994f1126deb13cfb8
#
_cell.length_a   1.000
_cell.length_b   1.000
_cell.length_c   1.000
_cell.angle_alpha   90.00
_cell.angle_beta   90.00
_cell.angle_gamma   90.00
#
_symmetry.space_group_name_H-M   'P 1'
#
loop_
_entity.id
_entity.type
_entity.pdbx_description
1 polymer ?
#
loop_
_entity_poly.entity_id
_entity_poly.type
_entity_poly.pdbx_seq_one_letter_code
_entity_poly.pdbx_strand_id
1 'polypeptide(L)'
;NFTDGIGIDQSLRRTGLEYFDIFYTHRYDGVTPVEETIQALIDIVKRGKALYIGISKYPPEQARIAYEMLAKAGVPCLISQYRYSMFDRAVEAEILPFAAASGSGFIAFSPLAQGLLTDKYLNGIPEHSRAARSSGFLQRSQVTPEKIEAARQLNEIAHRRGQTLAEMALAWVLRDERMTSVIVGASSVNQLADNLKALEHLEFTSEELAEI
;
A
#
# COMPACT_ATOMS: atom_id res chain seq x y z
N ASN A 1 11.36 -19.40 -2.13
CA ASN A 1 10.84 -20.66 -1.61
C ASN A 1 10.49 -20.48 -0.14
N PHE A 2 9.21 -20.32 0.18
CA PHE A 2 8.71 -20.18 1.56
C PHE A 2 8.50 -21.56 2.24
N THR A 3 8.62 -22.63 1.50
CA THR A 3 8.23 -23.98 1.91
C THR A 3 9.00 -24.55 3.12
N ASP A 4 10.15 -23.98 3.50
CA ASP A 4 11.00 -24.60 4.52
C ASP A 4 11.22 -23.75 5.79
N GLY A 5 10.51 -22.62 5.96
CA GLY A 5 10.75 -21.71 7.08
C GLY A 5 12.13 -21.01 7.04
N ILE A 6 12.94 -21.27 6.03
CA ILE A 6 14.30 -20.72 5.88
C ILE A 6 14.28 -19.20 5.80
N GLY A 7 13.30 -18.60 5.14
CA GLY A 7 13.19 -17.15 4.97
C GLY A 7 13.01 -16.40 6.29
N ILE A 8 12.15 -16.90 7.18
CA ILE A 8 11.92 -16.27 8.48
C ILE A 8 13.13 -16.46 9.40
N ASP A 9 13.75 -17.65 9.41
CA ASP A 9 14.91 -17.94 10.25
C ASP A 9 16.12 -17.08 9.86
N GLN A 10 16.32 -16.86 8.57
CA GLN A 10 17.34 -15.93 8.09
C GLN A 10 17.05 -14.49 8.51
N SER A 11 15.78 -14.06 8.44
CA SER A 11 15.37 -12.72 8.84
C SER A 11 15.56 -12.52 10.35
N LEU A 12 15.13 -13.46 11.18
CA LEU A 12 15.34 -13.43 12.63
C LEU A 12 16.81 -13.35 13.00
N ARG A 13 17.65 -14.18 12.38
CA ARG A 13 19.12 -14.14 12.59
C ARG A 13 19.74 -12.79 12.20
N ARG A 14 19.31 -12.20 11.07
CA ARG A 14 19.84 -10.90 10.60
C ARG A 14 19.41 -9.74 11.46
N THR A 15 18.21 -9.78 12.02
CA THR A 15 17.67 -8.72 12.88
C THR A 15 18.05 -8.90 14.35
N GLY A 16 18.45 -10.10 14.77
CA GLY A 16 18.67 -10.42 16.17
C GLY A 16 17.41 -10.52 17.01
N LEU A 17 16.25 -10.64 16.36
CA LEU A 17 14.95 -10.76 17.03
C LEU A 17 14.61 -12.24 17.27
N GLU A 18 13.82 -12.50 18.31
CA GLU A 18 13.28 -13.82 18.62
C GLU A 18 12.03 -14.13 17.79
N TYR A 19 11.22 -13.10 17.50
CA TYR A 19 9.99 -13.17 16.68
C TYR A 19 9.73 -11.86 15.98
N PHE A 20 8.79 -11.86 15.02
CA PHE A 20 8.23 -10.66 14.41
C PHE A 20 6.78 -10.45 14.87
N ASP A 21 6.35 -9.21 15.03
CA ASP A 21 4.95 -8.89 15.28
C ASP A 21 4.10 -9.27 14.10
N ILE A 22 4.47 -8.86 12.89
CA ILE A 22 3.77 -9.19 11.66
C ILE A 22 4.77 -9.73 10.63
N PHE A 23 4.50 -10.91 10.12
CA PHE A 23 5.27 -11.49 9.02
C PHE A 23 4.45 -11.48 7.73
N TYR A 24 5.00 -10.86 6.67
CA TYR A 24 4.32 -10.73 5.39
C TYR A 24 4.81 -11.72 4.35
N THR A 25 3.88 -12.25 3.56
CA THR A 25 4.22 -12.71 2.21
C THR A 25 4.14 -11.53 1.26
N HIS A 26 5.24 -11.30 0.49
CA HIS A 26 5.40 -10.09 -0.33
C HIS A 26 4.40 -10.03 -1.50
N ARG A 27 4.17 -11.17 -2.15
CA ARG A 27 3.21 -11.32 -3.25
C ARG A 27 3.01 -12.78 -3.61
N TYR A 28 1.90 -13.08 -4.25
CA TYR A 28 1.70 -14.34 -4.94
C TYR A 28 2.65 -14.44 -6.14
N ASP A 29 3.34 -15.57 -6.29
CA ASP A 29 4.34 -15.77 -7.33
C ASP A 29 3.78 -16.36 -8.64
N GLY A 30 2.51 -16.79 -8.63
CA GLY A 30 1.83 -17.36 -9.79
C GLY A 30 2.21 -18.82 -10.09
N VAL A 31 3.05 -19.44 -9.29
CA VAL A 31 3.57 -20.81 -9.51
C VAL A 31 3.32 -21.71 -8.31
N THR A 32 3.66 -21.27 -7.11
CA THR A 32 3.45 -22.05 -5.88
C THR A 32 1.97 -22.07 -5.54
N PRO A 33 1.37 -23.23 -5.27
CA PRO A 33 0.00 -23.29 -4.77
C PRO A 33 -0.18 -22.38 -3.56
N VAL A 34 -1.22 -21.56 -3.57
CA VAL A 34 -1.46 -20.60 -2.48
C VAL A 34 -1.59 -21.30 -1.14
N GLU A 35 -2.18 -22.50 -1.14
CA GLU A 35 -2.38 -23.33 0.04
C GLU A 35 -1.06 -23.72 0.72
N GLU A 36 -0.03 -24.04 -0.04
CA GLU A 36 1.31 -24.36 0.50
C GLU A 36 1.94 -23.14 1.15
N THR A 37 1.85 -21.98 0.49
CA THR A 37 2.37 -20.73 1.06
C THR A 37 1.65 -20.38 2.36
N ILE A 38 0.31 -20.47 2.38
CA ILE A 38 -0.48 -20.13 3.56
C ILE A 38 -0.27 -21.13 4.69
N GLN A 39 -0.14 -22.43 4.38
CA GLN A 39 0.21 -23.42 5.40
C GLN A 39 1.56 -23.11 6.06
N ALA A 40 2.56 -22.72 5.29
CA ALA A 40 3.85 -22.30 5.82
C ALA A 40 3.75 -21.09 6.77
N LEU A 41 2.90 -20.10 6.43
CA LEU A 41 2.63 -18.94 7.29
C LEU A 41 1.92 -19.34 8.59
N ILE A 42 0.97 -20.25 8.54
CA ILE A 42 0.29 -20.81 9.71
C ILE A 42 1.31 -21.48 10.64
N ASP A 43 2.21 -22.28 10.09
CA ASP A 43 3.27 -22.97 10.84
C ASP A 43 4.26 -21.99 11.48
N ILE A 44 4.57 -20.88 10.83
CA ILE A 44 5.41 -19.80 11.37
C ILE A 44 4.79 -19.23 12.66
N VAL A 45 3.50 -18.94 12.66
CA VAL A 45 2.79 -18.42 13.84
C VAL A 45 2.71 -19.50 14.93
N LYS A 46 2.34 -20.72 14.58
CA LYS A 46 2.27 -21.84 15.54
C LYS A 46 3.60 -22.17 16.21
N ARG A 47 4.71 -21.88 15.54
CA ARG A 47 6.08 -22.01 16.09
C ARG A 47 6.54 -20.77 16.88
N GLY A 48 5.70 -19.76 17.03
CA GLY A 48 6.00 -18.55 17.78
C GLY A 48 7.03 -17.62 17.11
N LYS A 49 7.29 -17.78 15.80
CA LYS A 49 8.24 -16.94 15.05
C LYS A 49 7.61 -15.64 14.53
N ALA A 50 6.31 -15.58 14.47
CA ALA A 50 5.53 -14.38 14.24
C ALA A 50 4.25 -14.40 15.07
N LEU A 51 3.76 -13.23 15.47
CA LEU A 51 2.48 -13.11 16.18
C LEU A 51 1.31 -13.09 15.19
N TYR A 52 1.48 -12.39 14.07
CA TYR A 52 0.45 -12.15 13.07
C TYR A 52 0.99 -12.35 11.65
N ILE A 53 0.06 -12.58 10.72
CA ILE A 53 0.33 -12.70 9.30
C ILE A 53 -0.27 -11.50 8.55
N GLY A 54 0.48 -11.03 7.55
CA GLY A 54 0.01 -10.10 6.54
C GLY A 54 0.20 -10.67 5.13
N ILE A 55 -0.67 -10.29 4.21
CA ILE A 55 -0.52 -10.60 2.79
C ILE A 55 -0.36 -9.32 1.96
N SER A 56 0.28 -9.43 0.79
CA SER A 56 0.47 -8.30 -0.11
C SER A 56 0.32 -8.72 -1.56
N LYS A 57 -0.37 -7.91 -2.36
CA LYS A 57 -0.49 -8.09 -3.83
C LYS A 57 -1.02 -9.47 -4.27
N TYR A 58 -1.83 -10.10 -3.48
CA TYR A 58 -2.55 -11.30 -3.90
C TYR A 58 -3.70 -10.90 -4.83
N PRO A 59 -3.88 -11.58 -5.97
CA PRO A 59 -5.09 -11.44 -6.75
C PRO A 59 -6.32 -11.82 -5.91
N PRO A 60 -7.53 -11.34 -6.25
CA PRO A 60 -8.72 -11.53 -5.40
C PRO A 60 -9.01 -12.98 -5.03
N GLU A 61 -8.94 -13.90 -5.97
CA GLU A 61 -9.21 -15.33 -5.74
C GLU A 61 -8.20 -15.94 -4.75
N GLN A 62 -6.89 -15.67 -4.93
CA GLN A 62 -5.85 -16.18 -4.04
C GLN A 62 -5.90 -15.52 -2.67
N ALA A 63 -6.30 -14.24 -2.60
CA ALA A 63 -6.52 -13.56 -1.33
C ALA A 63 -7.68 -14.22 -0.56
N ARG A 64 -8.79 -14.54 -1.23
CA ARG A 64 -9.93 -15.25 -0.63
C ARG A 64 -9.52 -16.58 -0.03
N ILE A 65 -8.79 -17.41 -0.79
CA ILE A 65 -8.27 -18.70 -0.29
C ILE A 65 -7.37 -18.47 0.94
N ALA A 66 -6.47 -17.50 0.87
CA ALA A 66 -5.57 -17.18 1.97
C ALA A 66 -6.33 -16.80 3.25
N TYR A 67 -7.31 -15.92 3.17
CA TYR A 67 -8.13 -15.50 4.31
C TYR A 67 -8.90 -16.67 4.91
N GLU A 68 -9.54 -17.49 4.07
CA GLU A 68 -10.33 -18.66 4.53
C GLU A 68 -9.44 -19.67 5.27
N MET A 69 -8.26 -19.98 4.72
CA MET A 69 -7.33 -20.92 5.35
C MET A 69 -6.78 -20.40 6.67
N LEU A 70 -6.37 -19.12 6.71
CA LEU A 70 -5.84 -18.49 7.91
C LEU A 70 -6.92 -18.44 9.02
N ALA A 71 -8.13 -18.04 8.68
CA ALA A 71 -9.25 -17.99 9.63
C ALA A 71 -9.59 -19.39 10.17
N LYS A 72 -9.67 -20.40 9.30
CA LYS A 72 -9.92 -21.80 9.69
C LYS A 72 -8.83 -22.37 10.61
N ALA A 73 -7.60 -21.92 10.46
CA ALA A 73 -6.48 -22.33 11.31
C ALA A 73 -6.40 -21.57 12.65
N GLY A 74 -7.28 -20.59 12.88
CA GLY A 74 -7.23 -19.71 14.06
C GLY A 74 -6.07 -18.70 14.01
N VAL A 75 -5.55 -18.41 12.82
CA VAL A 75 -4.47 -17.46 12.56
C VAL A 75 -4.98 -16.40 11.58
N PRO A 76 -5.86 -15.47 12.01
CA PRO A 76 -6.45 -14.51 11.08
C PRO A 76 -5.40 -13.62 10.43
N CYS A 77 -5.64 -13.25 9.17
CA CYS A 77 -4.83 -12.26 8.48
C CYS A 77 -5.04 -10.89 9.14
N LEU A 78 -4.01 -10.39 9.82
CA LEU A 78 -4.11 -9.11 10.53
C LEU A 78 -4.25 -7.94 9.58
N ILE A 79 -3.48 -7.97 8.47
CA ILE A 79 -3.34 -6.80 7.61
C ILE A 79 -3.03 -7.19 6.16
N SER A 80 -3.58 -6.41 5.23
CA SER A 80 -3.33 -6.52 3.80
C SER A 80 -2.64 -5.28 3.26
N GLN A 81 -1.63 -5.48 2.43
CA GLN A 81 -0.84 -4.40 1.86
C GLN A 81 -0.93 -4.38 0.34
N TYR A 82 -1.50 -3.31 -0.22
CA TYR A 82 -1.71 -3.16 -1.65
C TYR A 82 -1.32 -1.78 -2.15
N ARG A 83 -1.10 -1.66 -3.46
CA ARG A 83 -0.99 -0.36 -4.10
C ARG A 83 -2.38 0.27 -4.15
N TYR A 84 -2.48 1.51 -3.67
CA TYR A 84 -3.71 2.28 -3.73
C TYR A 84 -3.41 3.76 -3.75
N SER A 85 -4.01 4.47 -4.68
CA SER A 85 -3.91 5.91 -4.86
C SER A 85 -5.03 6.39 -5.77
N MET A 86 -5.19 7.69 -5.95
CA MET A 86 -6.13 8.25 -6.93
C MET A 86 -5.89 7.73 -8.37
N PHE A 87 -4.65 7.33 -8.71
CA PHE A 87 -4.27 6.79 -10.03
C PHE A 87 -4.27 5.26 -10.10
N ASP A 88 -4.51 4.55 -9.01
CA ASP A 88 -4.59 3.10 -8.97
C ASP A 88 -5.66 2.67 -7.95
N ARG A 89 -6.86 2.41 -8.44
CA ARG A 89 -8.06 2.14 -7.64
C ARG A 89 -8.54 0.68 -7.73
N ALA A 90 -7.72 -0.20 -8.30
CA ALA A 90 -8.10 -1.59 -8.57
C ALA A 90 -8.58 -2.37 -7.33
N VAL A 91 -8.09 -2.00 -6.14
CA VAL A 91 -8.44 -2.67 -4.87
C VAL A 91 -9.86 -2.36 -4.38
N GLU A 92 -10.49 -1.29 -4.87
CA GLU A 92 -11.80 -0.84 -4.39
C GLU A 92 -12.93 -1.85 -4.70
N ALA A 93 -12.83 -2.54 -5.83
CA ALA A 93 -13.88 -3.41 -6.32
C ALA A 93 -14.06 -4.69 -5.48
N GLU A 94 -12.97 -5.31 -5.05
CA GLU A 94 -13.00 -6.64 -4.44
C GLU A 94 -12.14 -6.74 -3.18
N ILE A 95 -10.84 -6.37 -3.25
CA ILE A 95 -9.88 -6.65 -2.17
C ILE A 95 -10.19 -5.84 -0.92
N LEU A 96 -10.43 -4.54 -1.03
CA LEU A 96 -10.69 -3.67 0.11
C LEU A 96 -11.99 -4.04 0.85
N PRO A 97 -13.13 -4.24 0.15
CA PRO A 97 -14.35 -4.76 0.80
C PRO A 97 -14.16 -6.11 1.46
N PHE A 98 -13.44 -7.02 0.80
CA PHE A 98 -13.23 -8.37 1.30
C PHE A 98 -12.32 -8.39 2.54
N ALA A 99 -11.24 -7.61 2.55
CA ALA A 99 -10.37 -7.45 3.72
C ALA A 99 -11.15 -6.91 4.92
N ALA A 100 -11.97 -5.87 4.71
CA ALA A 100 -12.81 -5.29 5.75
C ALA A 100 -13.83 -6.29 6.30
N ALA A 101 -14.52 -7.04 5.43
CA ALA A 101 -15.47 -8.08 5.84
C ALA A 101 -14.80 -9.22 6.63
N SER A 102 -13.51 -9.48 6.38
CA SER A 102 -12.70 -10.47 7.09
C SER A 102 -12.09 -9.94 8.39
N GLY A 103 -12.31 -8.69 8.76
CA GLY A 103 -11.72 -8.05 9.94
C GLY A 103 -10.22 -7.75 9.79
N SER A 104 -9.68 -7.79 8.57
CA SER A 104 -8.28 -7.48 8.28
C SER A 104 -8.09 -5.98 8.07
N GLY A 105 -7.06 -5.41 8.68
CA GLY A 105 -6.62 -4.06 8.37
C GLY A 105 -6.12 -3.95 6.93
N PHE A 106 -6.08 -2.73 6.41
CA PHE A 106 -5.60 -2.46 5.05
C PHE A 106 -4.61 -1.30 5.03
N ILE A 107 -3.43 -1.51 4.45
CA ILE A 107 -2.44 -0.45 4.27
C ILE A 107 -2.09 -0.26 2.80
N ALA A 108 -1.99 1.01 2.41
CA ALA A 108 -1.66 1.38 1.05
C ALA A 108 -0.17 1.70 0.90
N PHE A 109 0.50 1.09 -0.08
CA PHE A 109 1.79 1.59 -0.54
C PHE A 109 1.64 2.41 -1.82
N SER A 110 2.61 3.31 -2.07
CA SER A 110 2.59 4.27 -3.19
C SER A 110 1.34 5.17 -3.23
N PRO A 111 0.85 5.71 -2.10
CA PRO A 111 -0.36 6.55 -2.09
C PRO A 111 -0.20 7.84 -2.90
N LEU A 112 1.03 8.31 -3.10
CA LEU A 112 1.39 9.45 -3.95
C LEU A 112 1.76 9.05 -5.39
N ALA A 113 1.44 7.84 -5.84
CA ALA A 113 1.79 7.32 -7.17
C ALA A 113 3.26 7.58 -7.54
N GLN A 114 4.16 7.32 -6.58
CA GLN A 114 5.61 7.55 -6.69
C GLN A 114 6.03 9.02 -6.90
N GLY A 115 5.16 9.95 -6.53
CA GLY A 115 5.36 11.39 -6.62
C GLY A 115 4.59 12.05 -7.77
N LEU A 116 3.86 11.29 -8.58
CA LEU A 116 2.97 11.85 -9.62
C LEU A 116 1.80 12.65 -9.02
N LEU A 117 1.37 12.31 -7.82
CA LEU A 117 0.35 13.03 -7.05
C LEU A 117 1.01 14.05 -6.10
N THR A 118 1.95 14.81 -6.62
CA THR A 118 2.60 15.96 -5.99
C THR A 118 2.81 17.03 -7.05
N ASP A 119 3.22 18.23 -6.65
CA ASP A 119 3.57 19.32 -7.55
C ASP A 119 4.85 19.07 -8.40
N LYS A 120 5.62 18.05 -8.01
CA LYS A 120 6.95 17.76 -8.54
C LYS A 120 7.01 17.60 -10.06
N TYR A 121 5.99 17.02 -10.68
CA TYR A 121 5.98 16.71 -12.11
C TYR A 121 5.03 17.59 -12.93
N LEU A 122 4.32 18.53 -12.32
CA LEU A 122 3.33 19.39 -12.99
C LEU A 122 3.95 20.24 -14.13
N ASN A 123 5.22 20.59 -14.00
CA ASN A 123 5.96 21.41 -14.98
C ASN A 123 7.04 20.63 -15.74
N GLY A 124 6.93 19.30 -15.79
CA GLY A 124 7.88 18.42 -16.44
C GLY A 124 8.64 17.51 -15.48
N ILE A 125 9.66 16.80 -15.99
CA ILE A 125 10.45 15.85 -15.20
C ILE A 125 11.73 16.54 -14.70
N PRO A 126 11.87 16.83 -13.40
CA PRO A 126 13.12 17.43 -12.87
C PRO A 126 14.30 16.46 -13.01
N GLU A 127 15.49 16.99 -13.29
CA GLU A 127 16.72 16.21 -13.55
C GLU A 127 17.08 15.22 -12.44
N HIS A 128 16.83 15.59 -11.17
CA HIS A 128 17.15 14.74 -10.01
C HIS A 128 15.95 13.95 -9.47
N SER A 129 14.85 13.88 -10.24
CA SER A 129 13.64 13.15 -9.85
C SER A 129 13.80 11.65 -10.04
N ARG A 130 12.87 10.87 -9.45
CA ARG A 130 12.82 9.42 -9.64
C ARG A 130 12.65 9.04 -11.10
N ALA A 131 11.82 9.76 -11.85
CA ALA A 131 11.57 9.51 -13.27
C ALA A 131 12.74 9.89 -14.19
N ALA A 132 13.69 10.67 -13.70
CA ALA A 132 14.91 11.01 -14.45
C ALA A 132 15.99 9.92 -14.33
N ARG A 133 15.89 9.02 -13.35
CA ARG A 133 16.86 7.93 -13.12
C ARG A 133 16.51 6.72 -13.97
N SER A 134 17.50 6.10 -14.59
CA SER A 134 17.33 4.88 -15.40
C SER A 134 16.97 3.64 -14.56
N SER A 135 17.30 3.64 -13.27
CA SER A 135 17.14 2.50 -12.33
C SER A 135 16.09 2.78 -11.26
N GLY A 136 14.97 3.42 -11.59
CA GLY A 136 13.88 3.70 -10.65
C GLY A 136 12.62 2.87 -10.91
N PHE A 137 11.76 2.73 -9.90
CA PHE A 137 10.42 2.13 -10.07
C PHE A 137 9.48 3.02 -10.90
N LEU A 138 9.71 4.33 -10.92
CA LEU A 138 9.00 5.26 -11.80
C LEU A 138 9.86 5.50 -13.03
N GLN A 139 9.44 4.97 -14.15
CA GLN A 139 10.10 5.18 -15.44
C GLN A 139 9.58 6.47 -16.10
N ARG A 140 10.44 7.11 -16.93
CA ARG A 140 10.07 8.33 -17.66
C ARG A 140 8.81 8.17 -18.52
N SER A 141 8.63 6.98 -19.12
CA SER A 141 7.47 6.62 -19.93
C SER A 141 6.15 6.54 -19.14
N GLN A 142 6.21 6.45 -17.81
CA GLN A 142 5.03 6.42 -16.95
C GLN A 142 4.54 7.82 -16.57
N VAL A 143 5.34 8.84 -16.82
CA VAL A 143 4.99 10.25 -16.64
C VAL A 143 4.39 10.76 -17.95
N THR A 144 3.16 10.35 -18.23
CA THR A 144 2.46 10.68 -19.47
C THR A 144 1.76 12.04 -19.40
N PRO A 145 1.53 12.71 -20.55
CA PRO A 145 0.79 13.99 -20.58
C PRO A 145 -0.58 13.88 -19.90
N GLU A 146 -1.28 12.77 -20.07
CA GLU A 146 -2.62 12.54 -19.49
C GLU A 146 -2.56 12.51 -17.97
N LYS A 147 -1.55 11.84 -17.38
CA LYS A 147 -1.35 11.81 -15.92
C LYS A 147 -0.95 13.16 -15.36
N ILE A 148 -0.12 13.92 -16.11
CA ILE A 148 0.25 15.27 -15.72
C ILE A 148 -0.98 16.19 -15.73
N GLU A 149 -1.81 16.08 -16.75
CA GLU A 149 -3.04 16.86 -16.83
C GLU A 149 -4.03 16.51 -15.72
N ALA A 150 -4.24 15.22 -15.47
CA ALA A 150 -5.04 14.76 -14.33
C ALA A 150 -4.47 15.28 -12.99
N ALA A 151 -3.15 15.24 -12.81
CA ALA A 151 -2.51 15.77 -11.60
C ALA A 151 -2.71 17.30 -11.46
N ARG A 152 -2.72 18.06 -12.56
CA ARG A 152 -3.03 19.50 -12.53
C ARG A 152 -4.49 19.75 -12.08
N GLN A 153 -5.44 19.03 -12.65
CA GLN A 153 -6.84 19.15 -12.27
C GLN A 153 -7.05 18.80 -10.78
N LEU A 154 -6.43 17.71 -10.30
CA LEU A 154 -6.43 17.34 -8.89
C LEU A 154 -5.76 18.41 -8.01
N ASN A 155 -4.71 19.07 -8.50
CA ASN A 155 -4.03 20.15 -7.77
C ASN A 155 -4.93 21.38 -7.60
N GLU A 156 -5.79 21.71 -8.57
CA GLU A 156 -6.78 22.77 -8.43
C GLU A 156 -7.82 22.45 -7.33
N ILE A 157 -8.22 21.18 -7.23
CA ILE A 157 -9.12 20.73 -6.15
C ILE A 157 -8.38 20.87 -4.80
N ALA A 158 -7.13 20.42 -4.72
CA ALA A 158 -6.33 20.52 -3.51
C ALA A 158 -6.20 21.97 -3.04
N HIS A 159 -5.93 22.92 -3.94
CA HIS A 159 -5.84 24.35 -3.62
C HIS A 159 -7.16 24.89 -3.07
N ARG A 160 -8.31 24.53 -3.66
CA ARG A 160 -9.63 24.93 -3.12
C ARG A 160 -9.86 24.41 -1.70
N ARG A 161 -9.28 23.26 -1.38
CA ARG A 161 -9.30 22.64 -0.04
C ARG A 161 -8.28 23.24 0.94
N GLY A 162 -7.40 24.14 0.47
CA GLY A 162 -6.29 24.66 1.28
C GLY A 162 -5.19 23.63 1.56
N GLN A 163 -5.08 22.60 0.73
CA GLN A 163 -4.11 21.52 0.83
C GLN A 163 -3.14 21.54 -0.35
N THR A 164 -1.96 20.99 -0.17
CA THR A 164 -1.13 20.58 -1.31
C THR A 164 -1.71 19.35 -1.97
N LEU A 165 -1.35 19.08 -3.24
CA LEU A 165 -1.77 17.84 -3.93
C LEU A 165 -1.36 16.57 -3.16
N ALA A 166 -0.18 16.57 -2.55
CA ALA A 166 0.30 15.45 -1.74
C ALA A 166 -0.56 15.24 -0.49
N GLU A 167 -0.87 16.30 0.25
CA GLU A 167 -1.75 16.25 1.43
C GLU A 167 -3.14 15.74 1.05
N MET A 168 -3.75 16.28 -0.01
CA MET A 168 -5.06 15.83 -0.49
C MET A 168 -5.02 14.37 -0.95
N ALA A 169 -3.98 13.93 -1.66
CA ALA A 169 -3.86 12.57 -2.13
C ALA A 169 -3.75 11.55 -0.98
N LEU A 170 -3.01 11.90 0.08
CA LEU A 170 -2.93 11.08 1.29
C LEU A 170 -4.26 11.07 2.04
N ALA A 171 -4.88 12.24 2.24
CA ALA A 171 -6.19 12.37 2.86
C ALA A 171 -7.25 11.56 2.11
N TRP A 172 -7.22 11.59 0.76
CA TRP A 172 -8.16 10.84 -0.07
C TRP A 172 -8.02 9.32 0.12
N VAL A 173 -6.81 8.79 0.23
CA VAL A 173 -6.62 7.36 0.54
C VAL A 173 -7.14 7.04 1.93
N LEU A 174 -6.88 7.89 2.92
CA LEU A 174 -7.26 7.69 4.32
C LEU A 174 -8.73 8.02 4.64
N ARG A 175 -9.48 8.65 3.71
CA ARG A 175 -10.90 9.00 3.92
C ARG A 175 -11.80 7.78 4.14
N ASP A 176 -11.39 6.64 3.63
CA ASP A 176 -12.14 5.39 3.74
C ASP A 176 -11.80 4.74 5.08
N GLU A 177 -12.80 4.55 5.93
CA GLU A 177 -12.64 3.97 7.27
C GLU A 177 -12.06 2.54 7.28
N ARG A 178 -12.12 1.85 6.14
CA ARG A 178 -11.49 0.53 5.94
C ARG A 178 -9.97 0.62 5.79
N MET A 179 -9.44 1.81 5.52
CA MET A 179 -8.00 2.04 5.43
C MET A 179 -7.39 2.23 6.82
N THR A 180 -6.48 1.35 7.20
CA THR A 180 -5.78 1.43 8.49
C THR A 180 -4.67 2.46 8.46
N SER A 181 -3.88 2.50 7.36
CA SER A 181 -2.72 3.39 7.26
C SER A 181 -2.20 3.48 5.83
N VAL A 182 -1.26 4.40 5.61
CA VAL A 182 -0.51 4.55 4.36
C VAL A 182 0.99 4.47 4.61
N ILE A 183 1.72 3.89 3.66
CA ILE A 183 3.17 3.85 3.68
C ILE A 183 3.70 5.01 2.85
N VAL A 184 4.33 5.97 3.51
CA VAL A 184 4.96 7.13 2.88
C VAL A 184 6.47 7.04 2.96
N GLY A 185 7.16 7.48 1.90
CA GLY A 185 8.60 7.70 1.88
C GLY A 185 8.89 9.19 1.93
N ALA A 186 9.78 9.61 2.81
CA ALA A 186 10.24 10.99 2.90
C ALA A 186 11.76 11.06 2.73
N SER A 187 12.24 12.07 1.98
CA SER A 187 13.67 12.34 1.79
C SER A 187 14.18 13.46 2.71
N SER A 188 13.29 14.11 3.45
CA SER A 188 13.61 15.15 4.44
C SER A 188 12.58 15.17 5.56
N VAL A 189 12.95 15.76 6.69
CA VAL A 189 12.05 15.99 7.83
C VAL A 189 10.85 16.85 7.40
N ASN A 190 11.09 17.90 6.62
CA ASN A 190 10.03 18.79 6.14
C ASN A 190 9.01 18.03 5.29
N GLN A 191 9.46 17.17 4.38
CA GLN A 191 8.57 16.35 3.56
C GLN A 191 7.71 15.40 4.42
N LEU A 192 8.26 14.84 5.48
CA LEU A 192 7.48 14.02 6.42
C LEU A 192 6.46 14.87 7.17
N ALA A 193 6.87 16.04 7.67
CA ALA A 193 5.98 16.97 8.35
C ALA A 193 4.82 17.43 7.47
N ASP A 194 5.09 17.75 6.19
CA ASP A 194 4.06 18.11 5.23
C ASP A 194 3.10 16.95 4.95
N ASN A 195 3.61 15.73 4.78
CA ASN A 195 2.75 14.55 4.61
C ASN A 195 1.81 14.34 5.82
N LEU A 196 2.26 14.63 7.04
CA LEU A 196 1.43 14.49 8.25
C LEU A 196 0.27 15.48 8.31
N LYS A 197 0.37 16.65 7.66
CA LYS A 197 -0.74 17.61 7.57
C LYS A 197 -1.98 17.05 6.86
N ALA A 198 -1.82 16.00 6.06
CA ALA A 198 -2.94 15.30 5.47
C ALA A 198 -3.96 14.83 6.51
N LEU A 199 -3.53 14.53 7.73
CA LEU A 199 -4.39 14.06 8.83
C LEU A 199 -5.28 15.17 9.42
N GLU A 200 -4.99 16.43 9.14
CA GLU A 200 -5.75 17.57 9.65
C GLU A 200 -7.05 17.79 8.86
N HIS A 201 -7.17 17.24 7.63
CA HIS A 201 -8.32 17.46 6.76
C HIS A 201 -8.61 16.21 5.90
N LEU A 202 -9.22 15.19 6.53
CA LEU A 202 -9.55 13.90 5.89
C LEU A 202 -10.93 13.88 5.22
N GLU A 203 -11.81 14.79 5.57
CA GLU A 203 -13.18 14.82 5.08
C GLU A 203 -13.26 15.37 3.64
N PHE A 204 -14.09 14.77 2.83
CA PHE A 204 -14.38 15.19 1.46
C PHE A 204 -15.88 15.37 1.29
N THR A 205 -16.29 16.40 0.56
CA THR A 205 -17.69 16.54 0.16
C THR A 205 -18.02 15.59 -0.99
N SER A 206 -19.32 15.34 -1.22
CA SER A 206 -19.77 14.51 -2.34
C SER A 206 -19.37 15.11 -3.69
N GLU A 207 -19.37 16.45 -3.79
CA GLU A 207 -18.96 17.19 -4.97
C GLU A 207 -17.48 17.01 -5.26
N GLU A 208 -16.62 17.14 -4.25
CA GLU A 208 -15.17 16.91 -4.38
C GLU A 208 -14.85 15.47 -4.81
N LEU A 209 -15.55 14.49 -4.24
CA LEU A 209 -15.37 13.08 -4.61
C LEU A 209 -15.85 12.77 -6.03
N ALA A 210 -16.83 13.52 -6.54
CA ALA A 210 -17.32 13.37 -7.90
C ALA A 210 -16.39 14.03 -8.94
N GLU A 211 -15.62 15.04 -8.52
CA GLU A 211 -14.61 15.69 -9.37
C GLU A 211 -13.29 14.87 -9.43
N ILE A 212 -12.99 14.06 -8.40
CA ILE A 212 -11.81 13.20 -8.27
C ILE A 212 -12.04 11.86 -8.98
#